data_e43b989941909642092004d47fdff561
#
_entry.id   e43b989941909642092004d47fdff561
#
_cell.length_a   1.000
_cell.length_b   1.000
_cell.length_c   1.000
_cell.angle_alpha   90.00
_cell.angle_beta   90.00
_cell.angle_gamma   90.00
#
_symmetry.space_group_name_H-M   'P 1'
#
loop_
_entity.id
_entity.type
_entity.pdbx_description
1 polymer ?
#
loop_
_entity_poly.entity_id
_entity_poly.type
_entity_poly.pdbx_seq_one_letter_code
_entity_poly.pdbx_strand_id
1 'polypeptide(L)'
;MSVSFEMDAYPGDTLTFDVELQSQEGIGAVVNGTTTIGGKPHGKINLMFAKLEDERFTNVELFEPAEFCRMIRLMRLFEVGVNPDGSPIEVPEHMVEAEKRWFIKH
;
A
#
# COMPACT_ATOMS: atom_id res chain seq x y z
N MET A 1 2.96 16.04 5.11
CA MET A 1 2.02 15.52 4.08
C MET A 1 1.61 16.66 3.17
N SER A 2 1.67 16.46 1.87
CA SER A 2 1.24 17.48 0.91
C SER A 2 0.55 16.80 -0.28
N VAL A 3 -0.42 17.51 -0.86
CA VAL A 3 -1.14 17.08 -2.05
C VAL A 3 -1.33 18.28 -2.94
N SER A 4 -1.04 18.14 -4.22
CA SER A 4 -1.27 19.19 -5.22
C SER A 4 -1.85 18.61 -6.50
N PHE A 5 -2.74 19.34 -7.15
CA PHE A 5 -3.36 18.93 -8.40
C PHE A 5 -3.16 19.99 -9.47
N GLU A 6 -2.84 19.57 -10.70
CA GLU A 6 -2.63 20.45 -11.85
C GLU A 6 -3.83 20.48 -12.80
N MET A 7 -4.72 19.49 -12.71
CA MET A 7 -5.91 19.40 -13.56
C MET A 7 -6.99 18.58 -12.84
N ASP A 8 -8.23 18.71 -13.32
CA ASP A 8 -9.34 17.94 -12.78
C ASP A 8 -9.44 16.57 -13.44
N ALA A 9 -9.96 15.61 -12.69
CA ALA A 9 -10.30 14.29 -13.20
C ALA A 9 -11.82 14.19 -13.36
N TYR A 10 -12.27 13.61 -14.47
CA TYR A 10 -13.68 13.45 -14.78
C TYR A 10 -14.05 11.97 -14.94
N PRO A 11 -15.34 11.62 -14.81
CA PRO A 11 -15.79 10.26 -15.08
C PRO A 11 -15.34 9.80 -16.48
N GLY A 12 -14.76 8.62 -16.55
CA GLY A 12 -14.22 8.07 -17.81
C GLY A 12 -12.71 8.27 -17.97
N ASP A 13 -12.11 9.15 -17.19
CA ASP A 13 -10.66 9.32 -17.18
C ASP A 13 -9.97 8.13 -16.51
N THR A 14 -8.80 7.76 -17.02
CA THR A 14 -7.96 6.73 -16.40
C THR A 14 -6.82 7.40 -15.68
N LEU A 15 -6.77 7.19 -14.36
CA LEU A 15 -5.69 7.69 -13.51
C LEU A 15 -4.62 6.62 -13.37
N THR A 16 -3.39 6.98 -13.67
CA THR A 16 -2.23 6.13 -13.41
C THR A 16 -1.51 6.64 -12.18
N PHE A 17 -1.28 5.77 -11.20
CA PHE A 17 -0.59 6.09 -9.96
C PHE A 17 0.82 5.52 -9.99
N ASP A 18 1.82 6.38 -9.81
CA ASP A 18 3.20 5.98 -9.61
C ASP A 18 3.60 6.34 -8.18
N VAL A 19 3.92 5.34 -7.38
CA VAL A 19 4.23 5.51 -5.97
C VAL A 19 5.63 4.99 -5.70
N GLU A 20 6.44 5.81 -5.01
CA GLU A 20 7.81 5.45 -4.67
C GLU A 20 8.05 5.63 -3.18
N LEU A 21 8.60 4.60 -2.55
CA LEU A 21 9.04 4.68 -1.17
C LEU A 21 10.38 5.41 -1.12
N GLN A 22 10.38 6.62 -0.57
CA GLN A 22 11.58 7.46 -0.48
C GLN A 22 12.51 7.03 0.63
N SER A 23 11.94 6.73 1.79
CA SER A 23 12.71 6.28 2.94
C SER A 23 11.84 5.46 3.89
N GLN A 24 12.48 4.53 4.56
CA GLN A 24 11.85 3.75 5.62
C GLN A 24 12.89 3.55 6.71
N GLU A 25 12.70 4.24 7.83
CA GLU A 25 13.62 4.17 8.96
C GLU A 25 12.85 4.11 10.27
N GLY A 26 13.24 3.16 11.14
CA GLY A 26 12.64 3.03 12.44
C GLY A 26 11.12 2.90 12.39
N ILE A 27 10.45 3.91 12.92
CA ILE A 27 8.98 3.94 13.04
C ILE A 27 8.30 4.69 11.89
N GLY A 28 9.05 5.20 10.92
CA GLY A 28 8.50 6.07 9.89
C GLY A 28 8.84 5.65 8.47
N ALA A 29 8.01 6.08 7.54
CA ALA A 29 8.22 5.91 6.12
C ALA A 29 7.72 7.15 5.38
N VAL A 30 8.45 7.54 4.33
CA VAL A 30 8.05 8.65 3.45
C VAL A 30 7.82 8.10 2.05
N VAL A 31 6.67 8.43 1.50
CA VAL A 31 6.23 7.95 0.19
C VAL A 31 5.89 9.15 -0.69
N ASN A 32 6.40 9.15 -1.91
CA ASN A 32 6.01 10.11 -2.93
C ASN A 32 5.17 9.41 -3.99
N GLY A 33 4.07 10.03 -4.37
CA GLY A 33 3.21 9.54 -5.43
C GLY A 33 2.95 10.61 -6.47
N THR A 34 2.81 10.17 -7.72
CA THR A 34 2.38 11.03 -8.81
C THR A 34 1.22 10.36 -9.53
N THR A 35 0.29 11.17 -10.04
CA THR A 35 -0.81 10.68 -10.84
C THR A 35 -0.78 11.32 -12.21
N THR A 36 -1.15 10.55 -13.23
CA THR A 36 -1.25 11.04 -14.61
C THR A 36 -2.58 10.62 -15.20
N ILE A 37 -3.06 11.45 -16.13
CA ILE A 37 -4.25 11.16 -16.94
C ILE A 37 -3.83 11.25 -18.40
N GLY A 38 -3.92 10.13 -19.13
CA GLY A 38 -3.53 10.10 -20.54
C GLY A 38 -2.08 10.52 -20.79
N GLY A 39 -1.18 10.23 -19.85
CA GLY A 39 0.23 10.61 -19.93
C GLY A 39 0.53 12.05 -19.46
N LYS A 40 -0.48 12.82 -19.09
CA LYS A 40 -0.31 14.19 -18.62
C LYS A 40 -0.29 14.27 -17.10
N PRO A 41 0.56 15.11 -16.50
CA PRO A 41 0.59 15.25 -15.04
C PRO A 41 -0.78 15.69 -14.49
N HIS A 42 -1.26 14.96 -13.49
CA HIS A 42 -2.52 15.29 -12.80
C HIS A 42 -2.27 15.77 -11.38
N GLY A 43 -1.50 15.01 -10.59
CA GLY A 43 -1.28 15.37 -9.20
C GLY A 43 0.02 14.83 -8.62
N LYS A 44 0.39 15.38 -7.47
CA LYS A 44 1.54 14.95 -6.69
C LYS A 44 1.12 14.79 -5.25
N ILE A 45 1.57 13.72 -4.61
CA ILE A 45 1.26 13.40 -3.22
C ILE A 45 2.56 13.08 -2.49
N ASN A 46 2.72 13.67 -1.32
CA ASN A 46 3.79 13.31 -0.40
C ASN A 46 3.15 12.87 0.90
N LEU A 47 3.41 11.65 1.32
CA LEU A 47 2.83 11.06 2.52
C LEU A 47 3.94 10.62 3.48
N MET A 48 3.67 10.83 4.77
CA MET A 48 4.52 10.32 5.84
C MET A 48 3.68 9.38 6.69
N PHE A 49 4.18 8.16 6.88
CA PHE A 49 3.56 7.17 7.74
C PHE A 49 4.37 7.01 9.01
N ALA A 50 3.69 6.88 10.14
CA ALA A 50 4.34 6.63 11.42
C ALA A 50 3.73 5.38 12.05
N LYS A 51 4.60 4.52 12.59
CA LYS A 51 4.18 3.33 13.31
C LYS A 51 3.73 3.74 14.71
N LEU A 52 2.59 3.22 15.15
CA LEU A 52 2.06 3.50 16.48
C LEU A 52 2.65 2.51 17.48
N GLU A 53 3.60 2.98 18.31
CA GLU A 53 4.27 2.17 19.35
C GLU A 53 3.96 2.65 20.76
N ASP A 54 3.03 3.60 20.92
CA ASP A 54 2.61 4.14 22.20
C ASP A 54 1.79 3.10 22.98
N GLU A 55 1.96 3.07 24.31
CA GLU A 55 1.20 2.16 25.20
C GLU A 55 -0.32 2.31 25.05
N ARG A 56 -0.80 3.47 24.66
CA ARG A 56 -2.22 3.73 24.43
C ARG A 56 -2.82 2.83 23.35
N PHE A 57 -1.98 2.30 22.47
CA PHE A 57 -2.39 1.48 21.32
C PHE A 57 -2.11 0.00 21.48
N THR A 58 -1.57 -0.45 22.64
CA THR A 58 -1.21 -1.86 22.85
C THR A 58 -2.41 -2.79 22.84
N ASN A 59 -3.58 -2.29 23.24
CA ASN A 59 -4.82 -3.08 23.29
C ASN A 59 -5.74 -2.82 22.10
N VAL A 60 -5.28 -2.03 21.13
CA VAL A 60 -6.05 -1.69 19.94
C VAL A 60 -5.54 -2.53 18.77
N GLU A 61 -6.45 -3.29 18.16
CA GLU A 61 -6.13 -4.04 16.96
C GLU A 61 -6.18 -3.09 15.75
N LEU A 62 -5.02 -2.51 15.39
CA LEU A 62 -4.92 -1.55 14.30
C LEU A 62 -4.74 -2.21 12.94
N PHE A 63 -4.31 -3.47 12.93
CA PHE A 63 -3.97 -4.17 11.70
C PHE A 63 -4.21 -5.67 11.86
N GLU A 64 -4.99 -6.24 10.96
CA GLU A 64 -5.20 -7.68 10.90
C GLU A 64 -4.52 -8.23 9.65
N PRO A 65 -3.41 -8.99 9.81
CA PRO A 65 -2.65 -9.50 8.67
C PRO A 65 -3.46 -10.38 7.72
N ALA A 66 -4.38 -11.19 8.25
CA ALA A 66 -5.19 -12.08 7.42
C ALA A 66 -6.15 -11.30 6.52
N GLU A 67 -6.80 -10.28 7.04
CA GLU A 67 -7.70 -9.44 6.26
C GLU A 67 -6.94 -8.62 5.22
N PHE A 68 -5.77 -8.11 5.57
CA PHE A 68 -4.91 -7.40 4.64
C PHE A 68 -4.46 -8.33 3.49
N CYS A 69 -4.02 -9.54 3.82
CA CYS A 69 -3.60 -10.52 2.83
C CYS A 69 -4.75 -10.87 1.88
N ARG A 70 -5.95 -11.05 2.43
CA ARG A 70 -7.15 -11.31 1.64
C ARG A 70 -7.45 -10.15 0.68
N MET A 71 -7.35 -8.91 1.15
CA MET A 71 -7.59 -7.72 0.34
C MET A 71 -6.62 -7.64 -0.85
N ILE A 72 -5.32 -7.83 -0.61
CA ILE A 72 -4.34 -7.76 -1.69
C ILE A 72 -4.46 -8.92 -2.68
N ARG A 73 -4.97 -10.08 -2.24
CA ARG A 73 -5.31 -11.17 -3.16
C ARG A 73 -6.49 -10.81 -4.06
N LEU A 74 -7.52 -10.18 -3.49
CA LEU A 74 -8.66 -9.70 -4.27
C LEU A 74 -8.23 -8.66 -5.30
N MET A 75 -7.24 -7.85 -4.97
CA MET A 75 -6.65 -6.87 -5.90
C MET A 75 -5.66 -7.50 -6.88
N ARG A 76 -5.40 -8.80 -6.76
CA ARG A 76 -4.49 -9.58 -7.61
C ARG A 76 -3.05 -9.04 -7.58
N LEU A 77 -2.62 -8.51 -6.44
CA LEU A 77 -1.27 -7.94 -6.31
C LEU A 77 -0.18 -8.97 -6.60
N PHE A 78 -0.36 -10.20 -6.11
CA PHE A 78 0.64 -11.25 -6.30
C PHE A 78 0.72 -11.78 -7.73
N GLU A 79 -0.23 -11.42 -8.58
CA GLU A 79 -0.20 -11.76 -10.00
C GLU A 79 0.45 -10.68 -10.85
N VAL A 80 0.32 -9.41 -10.44
CA VAL A 80 0.82 -8.27 -11.20
C VAL A 80 2.11 -7.68 -10.64
N GLY A 81 2.39 -7.89 -9.35
CA GLY A 81 3.59 -7.37 -8.71
C GLY A 81 4.84 -8.16 -9.10
N VAL A 82 5.95 -7.45 -9.27
CA VAL A 82 7.23 -8.06 -9.61
C VAL A 82 8.33 -7.50 -8.72
N ASN A 83 9.35 -8.30 -8.47
CA ASN A 83 10.56 -7.86 -7.82
C ASN A 83 11.42 -7.01 -8.77
N PRO A 84 12.43 -6.29 -8.27
CA PRO A 84 13.31 -5.48 -9.14
C PRO A 84 13.99 -6.28 -10.25
N ASP A 85 14.20 -7.58 -10.08
CA ASP A 85 14.77 -8.46 -11.10
C ASP A 85 13.76 -8.99 -12.12
N GLY A 86 12.49 -8.60 -11.97
CA GLY A 86 11.40 -9.04 -12.84
C GLY A 86 10.70 -10.32 -12.41
N SER A 87 11.17 -11.00 -11.35
CA SER A 87 10.53 -12.22 -10.87
C SER A 87 9.21 -11.91 -10.15
N PRO A 88 8.25 -12.84 -10.16
CA PRO A 88 6.98 -12.63 -9.45
C PRO A 88 7.18 -12.44 -7.94
N ILE A 89 6.36 -11.57 -7.35
CA ILE A 89 6.32 -11.41 -5.90
C ILE A 89 5.63 -12.64 -5.29
N GLU A 90 6.27 -13.23 -4.28
CA GLU A 90 5.69 -14.33 -3.53
C GLU A 90 5.06 -13.82 -2.25
N VAL A 91 3.98 -14.49 -1.82
CA VAL A 91 3.32 -14.17 -0.55
C VAL A 91 4.28 -14.51 0.60
N PRO A 92 4.61 -13.56 1.48
CA PRO A 92 5.48 -13.86 2.62
C PRO A 92 4.88 -14.96 3.51
N GLU A 93 5.72 -15.87 3.97
CA GLU A 93 5.30 -17.03 4.75
C GLU A 93 4.52 -16.65 6.00
N HIS A 94 4.97 -15.59 6.70
CA HIS A 94 4.29 -15.13 7.91
C HIS A 94 2.86 -14.63 7.64
N MET A 95 2.59 -14.10 6.46
CA MET A 95 1.25 -13.69 6.05
C MET A 95 0.36 -14.89 5.74
N VAL A 96 0.93 -15.90 5.09
CA VAL A 96 0.21 -17.15 4.80
C VAL A 96 -0.18 -17.84 6.11
N GLU A 97 0.72 -17.91 7.07
CA GLU A 97 0.44 -18.51 8.38
C GLU A 97 -0.61 -17.71 9.16
N ALA A 98 -0.55 -16.38 9.12
CA ALA A 98 -1.55 -15.54 9.78
C ALA A 98 -2.94 -15.78 9.19
N GLU A 99 -3.03 -15.90 7.87
CA GLU A 99 -4.28 -16.19 7.18
C GLU A 99 -4.84 -17.55 7.56
N LYS A 100 -4.00 -18.57 7.63
CA LYS A 100 -4.40 -19.91 8.05
C LYS A 100 -4.94 -19.93 9.47
N ARG A 101 -4.27 -19.24 10.40
CA ARG A 101 -4.73 -19.15 11.79
C ARG A 101 -6.06 -18.43 11.90
N TRP A 102 -6.25 -17.39 11.10
CA TRP A 102 -7.50 -16.65 11.09
C TRP A 102 -8.68 -17.52 10.64
N PHE A 103 -8.50 -18.30 9.57
CA PHE A 103 -9.54 -19.21 9.07
C PHE A 103 -9.88 -20.32 10.07
N ILE A 104 -8.93 -20.79 10.85
CA ILE A 104 -9.18 -21.81 11.89
C ILE A 104 -10.07 -21.24 12.99
N LYS A 105 -9.92 -19.96 13.35
CA LYS A 105 -10.69 -19.29 14.41
C LYS A 105 -12.08 -18.84 13.94
N HIS A 106 -12.24 -18.62 12.70
CA HIS A 106 -13.44 -18.05 12.10
C HIS A 106 -14.03 -18.99 11.05
#